data_8816e37349fa7aa849928c598247608b
#
_entry.id   8816e37349fa7aa849928c598247608b
#
_cell.length_a   1.000
_cell.length_b   1.000
_cell.length_c   1.000
_cell.angle_alpha   90.00
_cell.angle_beta   90.00
_cell.angle_gamma   90.00
#
_symmetry.space_group_name_H-M   'P 1'
#
loop_
_entity.id
_entity.type
_entity.pdbx_description
1 polymer ?
#
loop_
_entity_poly.entity_id
_entity_poly.type
_entity_poly.pdbx_seq_one_letter_code
_entity_poly.pdbx_strand_id
1 'polypeptide(L)'
;MSDNHLHEIRVFENFDMVSFEKGHVIVTTEVVDKSLNYYGFAHGGYIFTLCDQISGLVSISTGFDAVTLQSSINYLKSSKLGDTLLIDGRCVHDGRTTKVVDVTVTNQLKQEVAKATFTMFVTGKRKDD
;
A
#
# COMPACT_ATOMS: atom_id res chain seq x y z
N MET A 1 -12.04 -19.61 26.78
CA MET A 1 -11.96 -19.33 25.35
C MET A 1 -10.56 -19.66 24.88
N SER A 2 -10.49 -20.43 23.88
CA SER A 2 -9.20 -20.76 23.32
C SER A 2 -8.67 -19.60 22.50
N ASP A 3 -7.37 -19.49 22.47
CA ASP A 3 -6.69 -18.56 21.60
C ASP A 3 -6.73 -19.10 20.18
N ASN A 4 -7.44 -18.45 19.30
CA ASN A 4 -7.54 -18.85 17.91
C ASN A 4 -6.52 -18.11 17.03
N HIS A 5 -5.61 -17.35 17.65
CA HIS A 5 -4.56 -16.59 16.98
C HIS A 5 -5.08 -15.48 16.05
N LEU A 6 -6.38 -15.19 16.13
CA LEU A 6 -6.95 -14.07 15.39
C LEU A 6 -6.93 -12.83 16.28
N HIS A 7 -6.59 -11.70 15.70
CA HIS A 7 -6.55 -10.43 16.43
C HIS A 7 -6.77 -9.28 15.45
N GLU A 8 -7.05 -8.12 16.02
CA GLU A 8 -7.22 -6.92 15.23
C GLU A 8 -5.89 -6.47 14.64
N ILE A 9 -5.92 -6.16 13.36
CA ILE A 9 -4.75 -5.60 12.66
C ILE A 9 -5.07 -4.15 12.35
N ARG A 10 -4.19 -3.24 12.73
CA ARG A 10 -4.34 -1.82 12.44
C ARG A 10 -3.33 -1.40 11.39
N VAL A 11 -3.80 -0.66 10.42
CA VAL A 11 -3.01 -0.30 9.24
C VAL A 11 -2.58 1.15 9.30
N PHE A 12 -3.50 2.06 9.62
CA PHE A 12 -3.24 3.50 9.50
C PHE A 12 -3.08 4.16 10.87
N GLU A 13 -2.23 3.58 11.73
CA GLU A 13 -1.93 4.15 13.04
C GLU A 13 -1.11 5.43 12.92
N ASN A 14 -0.16 5.43 12.01
CA ASN A 14 0.69 6.58 11.77
C ASN A 14 1.15 6.51 10.33
N PHE A 15 0.96 7.57 9.59
CA PHE A 15 1.50 7.66 8.24
C PHE A 15 1.71 9.12 7.87
N ASP A 16 2.70 9.35 7.03
CA ASP A 16 3.00 10.67 6.51
C ASP A 16 3.01 10.63 5.00
N MET A 17 2.31 11.59 4.39
CA MET A 17 2.35 11.79 2.96
C MET A 17 3.66 12.49 2.63
N VAL A 18 4.56 11.80 1.91
CA VAL A 18 5.85 12.36 1.53
C VAL A 18 5.72 13.13 0.23
N SER A 19 4.99 12.57 -0.75
CA SER A 19 4.86 13.17 -2.07
C SER A 19 3.55 12.73 -2.69
N PHE A 20 2.87 13.67 -3.35
CA PHE A 20 1.62 13.39 -4.05
C PHE A 20 1.67 14.15 -5.37
N GLU A 21 2.10 13.46 -6.42
CA GLU A 21 2.23 14.03 -7.75
C GLU A 21 1.46 13.18 -8.75
N LYS A 22 1.15 13.73 -9.90
CA LYS A 22 0.42 12.99 -10.92
C LYS A 22 1.14 11.70 -11.28
N GLY A 23 0.51 10.58 -11.00
CA GLY A 23 1.04 9.26 -11.31
C GLY A 23 2.10 8.76 -10.34
N HIS A 24 2.37 9.47 -9.23
CA HIS A 24 3.42 9.06 -8.30
C HIS A 24 3.10 9.55 -6.90
N VAL A 25 2.90 8.61 -5.98
CA VAL A 25 2.57 8.92 -4.58
C VAL A 25 3.49 8.13 -3.66
N ILE A 26 4.02 8.79 -2.65
CA ILE A 26 4.91 8.17 -1.67
C ILE A 26 4.38 8.47 -0.27
N VAL A 27 4.29 7.43 0.54
CA VAL A 27 3.84 7.50 1.94
C VAL A 27 4.84 6.75 2.80
N THR A 28 5.07 7.23 4.01
CA THR A 28 5.84 6.48 5.01
C THR A 28 4.96 6.14 6.20
N THR A 29 5.26 5.02 6.84
CA THR A 29 4.58 4.61 8.05
C THR A 29 5.53 3.78 8.90
N GLU A 30 5.28 3.73 10.21
CA GLU A 30 6.07 2.93 11.12
C GLU A 30 5.29 1.67 11.50
N VAL A 31 5.96 0.53 11.55
CA VAL A 31 5.35 -0.73 11.98
C VAL A 31 5.15 -0.67 13.48
N VAL A 32 3.89 -0.78 13.91
CA VAL A 32 3.51 -0.77 15.33
C VAL A 32 3.02 -2.17 15.73
N ASP A 33 2.85 -2.40 17.05
CA ASP A 33 2.50 -3.74 17.54
C ASP A 33 1.16 -4.24 16.98
N LYS A 34 0.21 -3.34 16.71
CA LYS A 34 -1.09 -3.71 16.14
C LYS A 34 -1.02 -4.05 14.66
N SER A 35 0.14 -3.89 14.02
CA SER A 35 0.36 -4.27 12.63
C SER A 35 1.03 -5.64 12.50
N LEU A 36 1.34 -6.29 13.62
CA LEU A 36 2.10 -7.53 13.62
C LEU A 36 1.19 -8.75 13.49
N ASN A 37 1.74 -9.79 12.87
CA ASN A 37 1.09 -11.09 12.81
C ASN A 37 1.39 -11.89 14.10
N TYR A 38 0.88 -13.10 14.15
CA TYR A 38 1.08 -13.98 15.28
C TYR A 38 2.57 -14.24 15.58
N TYR A 39 3.41 -14.17 14.55
CA TYR A 39 4.84 -14.46 14.67
C TYR A 39 5.69 -13.24 15.02
N GLY A 40 5.07 -12.08 15.20
CA GLY A 40 5.78 -10.87 15.61
C GLY A 40 6.38 -10.05 14.45
N PHE A 41 5.98 -10.34 13.23
CA PHE A 41 6.39 -9.56 12.05
C PHE A 41 5.19 -8.83 11.47
N ALA A 42 5.45 -7.79 10.69
CA ALA A 42 4.38 -7.06 10.03
C ALA A 42 3.49 -8.04 9.24
N HIS A 43 2.19 -7.93 9.48
CA HIS A 43 1.22 -8.83 8.85
C HIS A 43 1.19 -8.58 7.34
N GLY A 44 1.13 -9.67 6.54
CA GLY A 44 1.05 -9.53 5.09
C GLY A 44 -0.15 -8.71 4.66
N GLY A 45 -1.29 -8.91 5.31
CA GLY A 45 -2.49 -8.12 5.03
C GLY A 45 -2.33 -6.64 5.34
N TYR A 46 -1.54 -6.30 6.35
CA TYR A 46 -1.21 -4.91 6.67
C TYR A 46 -0.42 -4.28 5.51
N ILE A 47 0.63 -4.96 5.05
CA ILE A 47 1.43 -4.47 3.94
C ILE A 47 0.59 -4.38 2.66
N PHE A 48 -0.24 -5.39 2.40
CA PHE A 48 -1.12 -5.39 1.23
C PHE A 48 -2.08 -4.20 1.25
N THR A 49 -2.67 -3.91 2.40
CA THR A 49 -3.61 -2.80 2.53
C THR A 49 -2.93 -1.46 2.26
N LEU A 50 -1.69 -1.30 2.73
CA LEU A 50 -0.91 -0.10 2.42
C LEU A 50 -0.70 0.04 0.91
N CYS A 51 -0.37 -1.05 0.23
CA CYS A 51 -0.16 -1.04 -1.22
C CYS A 51 -1.45 -0.75 -1.97
N ASP A 52 -2.57 -1.35 -1.53
CA ASP A 52 -3.87 -1.14 -2.14
C ASP A 52 -4.31 0.32 -2.01
N GLN A 53 -4.12 0.88 -0.81
CA GLN A 53 -4.48 2.26 -0.55
C GLN A 53 -3.66 3.22 -1.40
N ILE A 54 -2.35 2.98 -1.52
CA ILE A 54 -1.50 3.84 -2.33
C ILE A 54 -1.89 3.77 -3.81
N SER A 55 -2.33 2.61 -4.27
CA SER A 55 -2.77 2.44 -5.67
C SER A 55 -4.01 3.28 -5.95
N GLY A 56 -4.94 3.35 -5.00
CA GLY A 56 -6.08 4.24 -5.09
C GLY A 56 -5.67 5.70 -5.14
N LEU A 57 -4.71 6.09 -4.30
CA LEU A 57 -4.20 7.46 -4.28
C LEU A 57 -3.50 7.82 -5.58
N VAL A 58 -2.76 6.89 -6.18
CA VAL A 58 -2.13 7.12 -7.48
C VAL A 58 -3.20 7.36 -8.54
N SER A 59 -4.27 6.58 -8.54
CA SER A 59 -5.39 6.79 -9.47
C SER A 59 -5.99 8.19 -9.29
N ILE A 60 -6.24 8.59 -8.05
CA ILE A 60 -6.75 9.93 -7.73
C ILE A 60 -5.81 11.00 -8.26
N SER A 61 -4.50 10.78 -8.15
CA SER A 61 -3.51 11.77 -8.61
C SER A 61 -3.58 12.00 -10.12
N THR A 62 -4.11 11.04 -10.88
CA THR A 62 -4.30 11.19 -12.33
C THR A 62 -5.62 11.87 -12.66
N GLY A 63 -6.45 12.18 -11.66
CA GLY A 63 -7.72 12.87 -11.85
C GLY A 63 -8.92 11.95 -11.97
N PHE A 64 -8.78 10.68 -11.60
CA PHE A 64 -9.85 9.70 -11.75
C PHE A 64 -10.04 8.90 -10.47
N ASP A 65 -11.27 8.47 -10.24
CA ASP A 65 -11.58 7.48 -9.21
C ASP A 65 -11.48 6.10 -9.84
N ALA A 66 -11.01 5.15 -9.05
CA ALA A 66 -10.84 3.79 -9.54
C ALA A 66 -10.95 2.81 -8.36
N VAL A 67 -11.29 1.58 -8.68
CA VAL A 67 -11.34 0.49 -7.72
C VAL A 67 -10.39 -0.61 -8.16
N THR A 68 -9.94 -1.41 -7.22
CA THR A 68 -9.00 -2.49 -7.51
C THR A 68 -9.72 -3.60 -8.24
N LEU A 69 -9.22 -3.93 -9.42
CA LEU A 69 -9.75 -5.01 -10.24
C LEU A 69 -8.97 -6.31 -10.01
N GLN A 70 -7.66 -6.19 -9.94
CA GLN A 70 -6.75 -7.33 -9.80
C GLN A 70 -5.46 -6.84 -9.19
N SER A 71 -4.79 -7.70 -8.40
CA SER A 71 -3.50 -7.36 -7.83
C SER A 71 -2.68 -8.61 -7.63
N SER A 72 -1.38 -8.42 -7.59
CA SER A 72 -0.44 -9.45 -7.16
C SER A 72 0.61 -8.79 -6.28
N ILE A 73 1.08 -9.51 -5.28
CA ILE A 73 2.09 -9.01 -4.36
C ILE A 73 3.08 -10.13 -4.05
N ASN A 74 4.34 -9.75 -3.95
CA ASN A 74 5.40 -10.62 -3.48
C ASN A 74 6.02 -10.01 -2.23
N TYR A 75 6.05 -10.80 -1.15
CA TYR A 75 6.68 -10.42 0.10
C TYR A 75 8.12 -10.91 0.05
N LEU A 76 9.06 -9.99 0.08
CA LEU A 76 10.47 -10.30 -0.17
C LEU A 76 11.30 -10.35 1.12
N LYS A 77 10.86 -9.62 2.14
CA LYS A 77 11.57 -9.53 3.41
C LYS A 77 10.59 -9.22 4.53
N SER A 78 10.74 -9.87 5.66
CA SER A 78 9.90 -9.59 6.82
C SER A 78 10.25 -8.22 7.41
N SER A 79 9.24 -7.58 8.00
CA SER A 79 9.39 -6.30 8.70
C SER A 79 9.02 -6.51 10.17
N LYS A 80 9.67 -5.77 11.04
CA LYS A 80 9.48 -5.93 12.48
C LYS A 80 9.05 -4.62 13.11
N LEU A 81 8.64 -4.72 14.37
CA LEU A 81 8.26 -3.56 15.16
C LEU A 81 9.32 -2.47 15.08
N GLY A 82 8.89 -1.25 14.81
CA GLY A 82 9.77 -0.10 14.73
C GLY A 82 10.39 0.16 13.37
N ASP A 83 10.25 -0.78 12.41
CA ASP A 83 10.70 -0.51 11.05
C ASP A 83 9.89 0.62 10.45
N THR A 84 10.55 1.49 9.69
CA THR A 84 9.89 2.53 8.91
C THR A 84 9.76 2.03 7.48
N LEU A 85 8.53 1.98 6.98
CA LEU A 85 8.25 1.53 5.62
C LEU A 85 7.98 2.74 4.74
N LEU A 86 8.59 2.74 3.56
CA LEU A 86 8.30 3.71 2.51
C LEU A 86 7.55 2.98 1.41
N ILE A 87 6.34 3.48 1.12
CA ILE A 87 5.47 2.89 0.12
C ILE A 87 5.45 3.82 -1.09
N ASP A 88 5.99 3.36 -2.20
CA ASP A 88 6.16 4.15 -3.42
C ASP A 88 5.29 3.55 -4.52
N GLY A 89 4.24 4.29 -4.91
CA GLY A 89 3.33 3.87 -5.96
C GLY A 89 3.52 4.71 -7.22
N ARG A 90 3.64 4.03 -8.36
CA ARG A 90 3.82 4.67 -9.66
C ARG A 90 2.85 4.13 -10.68
N CYS A 91 2.19 5.03 -11.40
CA CYS A 91 1.33 4.66 -12.51
C CYS A 91 2.21 4.29 -13.70
N VAL A 92 2.15 3.03 -14.12
CA VAL A 92 2.94 2.55 -15.27
C VAL A 92 2.09 2.38 -16.52
N HIS A 93 0.77 2.45 -16.37
CA HIS A 93 -0.18 2.46 -17.48
C HIS A 93 -1.34 3.36 -17.10
N ASP A 94 -1.50 4.45 -17.83
CA ASP A 94 -2.53 5.47 -17.54
C ASP A 94 -3.59 5.41 -18.64
N GLY A 95 -4.37 4.33 -18.63
CA GLY A 95 -5.40 4.10 -19.62
C GLY A 95 -6.72 4.75 -19.25
N ARG A 96 -7.63 4.76 -20.20
CA ARG A 96 -8.95 5.36 -20.04
C ARG A 96 -9.87 4.48 -19.18
N THR A 97 -9.73 3.17 -19.34
CA THR A 97 -10.57 2.19 -18.65
C THR A 97 -9.86 1.59 -17.44
N THR A 98 -8.57 1.36 -17.57
CA THR A 98 -7.75 0.77 -16.51
C THR A 98 -6.48 1.56 -16.33
N LYS A 99 -5.98 1.54 -15.10
CA LYS A 99 -4.67 2.05 -14.76
C LYS A 99 -3.89 0.95 -14.09
N VAL A 100 -2.61 0.87 -14.33
CA VAL A 100 -1.75 -0.11 -13.67
C VAL A 100 -0.77 0.64 -12.80
N VAL A 101 -0.68 0.25 -11.53
CA VAL A 101 0.18 0.88 -10.54
C VAL A 101 1.16 -0.15 -10.02
N ASP A 102 2.44 0.16 -10.11
CA ASP A 102 3.48 -0.61 -9.46
C ASP A 102 3.77 0.00 -8.10
N VAL A 103 3.86 -0.84 -7.07
CA VAL A 103 4.13 -0.40 -5.71
C VAL A 103 5.37 -1.12 -5.20
N THR A 104 6.29 -0.36 -4.64
CA THR A 104 7.48 -0.91 -3.97
C THR A 104 7.47 -0.46 -2.53
N VAL A 105 7.67 -1.40 -1.61
CA VAL A 105 7.77 -1.11 -0.18
C VAL A 105 9.21 -1.37 0.23
N THR A 106 9.84 -0.36 0.84
CA THR A 106 11.21 -0.49 1.35
C THR A 106 11.24 -0.13 2.83
N ASN A 107 12.23 -0.64 3.55
CA ASN A 107 12.43 -0.28 4.96
C ASN A 107 13.46 0.86 5.07
N GLN A 108 13.80 1.25 6.31
CA GLN A 108 14.73 2.34 6.57
C GLN A 108 16.14 2.07 6.07
N LEU A 109 16.46 0.82 5.81
CA LEU A 109 17.77 0.42 5.26
C LEU A 109 17.72 0.33 3.73
N LYS A 110 16.62 0.77 3.12
CA LYS A 110 16.38 0.73 1.67
C LYS A 110 16.35 -0.69 1.11
N GLN A 111 15.99 -1.66 1.95
CA GLN A 111 15.80 -3.03 1.52
C GLN A 111 14.37 -3.20 1.03
N GLU A 112 14.19 -3.93 -0.04
CA GLU A 112 12.84 -4.20 -0.57
C GLU A 112 12.11 -5.19 0.31
N VAL A 113 10.97 -4.77 0.83
CA VAL A 113 10.12 -5.57 1.70
C VAL A 113 9.04 -6.29 0.89
N ALA A 114 8.48 -5.57 -0.09
CA ALA A 114 7.44 -6.13 -0.94
C ALA A 114 7.39 -5.39 -2.27
N LYS A 115 6.91 -6.08 -3.29
CA LYS A 115 6.61 -5.50 -4.59
C LYS A 115 5.23 -5.97 -5.01
N ALA A 116 4.43 -5.04 -5.52
CA ALA A 116 3.06 -5.34 -5.92
C ALA A 116 2.71 -4.62 -7.20
N THR A 117 1.75 -5.18 -7.92
CA THR A 117 1.16 -4.55 -9.10
C THR A 117 -0.35 -4.58 -8.93
N PHE A 118 -0.97 -3.45 -9.14
CA PHE A 118 -2.42 -3.29 -9.03
C PHE A 118 -2.98 -2.82 -10.35
N THR A 119 -3.99 -3.55 -10.87
CA THR A 119 -4.78 -3.08 -11.99
C THR A 119 -6.03 -2.43 -11.41
N MET A 120 -6.21 -1.15 -11.72
CA MET A 120 -7.30 -0.34 -11.20
C MET A 120 -8.31 -0.09 -12.30
N PHE A 121 -9.58 -0.33 -12.01
CA PHE A 121 -10.67 -0.06 -12.95
C PHE A 121 -11.22 1.34 -12.70
N VAL A 122 -11.19 2.17 -13.74
CA VAL A 122 -11.65 3.57 -13.66
C VAL A 122 -13.17 3.60 -13.55
N THR A 123 -13.68 4.21 -12.49
CA THR A 123 -15.13 4.33 -12.26
C THR A 123 -15.67 5.68 -12.71
N GLY A 124 -14.81 6.70 -12.82
CA GLY A 124 -15.25 8.00 -13.26
C GLY A 124 -14.18 9.05 -13.07
N LYS A 125 -14.43 10.22 -13.65
CA LYS A 125 -13.54 11.35 -13.45
C LYS A 125 -13.74 11.90 -12.05
N ARG A 126 -12.64 12.19 -11.36
CA ARG A 126 -12.73 12.75 -10.03
C ARG A 126 -13.22 14.20 -10.09
N LYS A 127 -14.19 14.51 -9.23
CA LYS A 127 -14.69 15.87 -9.11
C LYS A 127 -13.90 16.60 -8.03
N ASP A 128 -13.61 17.86 -8.30
CA ASP A 128 -12.98 18.71 -7.29
C ASP A 128 -14.01 19.04 -6.22
N ASP A 129 -13.59 19.00 -4.99
CA ASP A 129 -14.42 19.37 -3.85
C ASP A 129 -14.33 20.88 -3.58
#